data_a14f3a6f4998a39eb729a2bf62860173
#
_entry.id   a14f3a6f4998a39eb729a2bf62860173
#
_cell.length_a   1.000
_cell.length_b   1.000
_cell.length_c   1.000
_cell.angle_alpha   90.00
_cell.angle_beta   90.00
_cell.angle_gamma   90.00
#
_symmetry.space_group_name_H-M   'P 1'
#
loop_
_entity.id
_entity.type
_entity.pdbx_description
1 polymer ?
#
loop_
_entity_poly.entity_id
_entity_poly.type
_entity_poly.pdbx_seq_one_letter_code
_entity_poly.pdbx_strand_id
1 'polypeptide(L)'
;GIKTKKFNENITNKVLEINREIKLDLRDIKLLLNPLNFTANITTKNPIIFLGDNELQIRSVKINISLKSLIFDEFSIEELQVSTKPIILNDIILLARSFKDSTELFLLDKIIKDGFLVADIKLKFDEDGKVKKNYQINGFIKNGKLNFLNQLNAKNLNLNFDINKNKYSFTKLNTEINNLQFSSPLIEISEKKDLFFVKGKILTSEEDLSRDQLRLIFASFLKIPNIKKVKFKSENDISFNVSKKLKFKDLNINSKINLDQLVIKNNFINLKPYLPNLDK
;
A
#
# COMPACT_ATOMS: atom_id res chain seq x y z
N GLY A 1 -29.14 -25.39 -19.22
CA GLY A 1 -28.37 -24.54 -18.32
C GLY A 1 -27.52 -25.38 -17.40
N ILE A 2 -26.19 -25.30 -17.55
CA ILE A 2 -25.23 -25.96 -16.64
C ILE A 2 -25.51 -25.37 -15.26
N LYS A 3 -25.61 -26.25 -14.27
CA LYS A 3 -26.04 -26.01 -12.90
C LYS A 3 -25.15 -24.95 -12.21
N THR A 4 -25.44 -23.67 -12.44
CA THR A 4 -24.79 -22.55 -11.72
C THR A 4 -24.91 -22.66 -10.19
N LYS A 5 -25.98 -23.33 -9.69
CA LYS A 5 -26.14 -23.63 -8.26
C LYS A 5 -25.03 -24.54 -7.71
N LYS A 6 -24.74 -25.68 -8.36
CA LYS A 6 -23.69 -26.63 -7.91
C LYS A 6 -22.32 -25.98 -7.90
N PHE A 7 -22.10 -25.06 -8.85
CA PHE A 7 -20.86 -24.31 -8.96
C PHE A 7 -20.72 -23.29 -7.83
N ASN A 8 -21.80 -22.57 -7.50
CA ASN A 8 -21.84 -21.65 -6.34
C ASN A 8 -21.53 -22.38 -5.04
N GLU A 9 -22.18 -23.52 -4.84
CA GLU A 9 -21.98 -24.34 -3.64
C GLU A 9 -20.52 -24.78 -3.52
N ASN A 10 -19.88 -25.20 -4.61
CA ASN A 10 -18.48 -25.62 -4.60
C ASN A 10 -17.52 -24.47 -4.25
N ILE A 11 -17.71 -23.27 -4.82
CA ILE A 11 -16.89 -22.09 -4.50
C ILE A 11 -17.11 -21.69 -3.04
N THR A 12 -18.37 -21.59 -2.62
CA THR A 12 -18.72 -21.18 -1.26
C THR A 12 -18.17 -22.18 -0.24
N ASN A 13 -18.27 -23.48 -0.51
CA ASN A 13 -17.73 -24.52 0.37
C ASN A 13 -16.20 -24.45 0.44
N LYS A 14 -15.49 -24.25 -0.68
CA LYS A 14 -14.03 -24.09 -0.66
C LYS A 14 -13.57 -22.85 0.12
N VAL A 15 -14.31 -21.75 0.03
CA VAL A 15 -14.03 -20.55 0.85
C VAL A 15 -14.27 -20.85 2.33
N LEU A 16 -15.34 -21.52 2.68
CA LEU A 16 -15.65 -21.93 4.06
C LEU A 16 -14.64 -22.95 4.62
N GLU A 17 -14.06 -23.81 3.78
CA GLU A 17 -12.98 -24.72 4.17
C GLU A 17 -11.70 -23.97 4.56
N ILE A 18 -11.40 -22.85 3.86
CA ILE A 18 -10.23 -22.02 4.15
C ILE A 18 -10.45 -21.23 5.43
N ASN A 19 -11.63 -20.61 5.58
CA ASN A 19 -11.98 -19.85 6.79
C ASN A 19 -13.50 -19.84 6.99
N ARG A 20 -13.96 -20.37 8.12
CA ARG A 20 -15.40 -20.47 8.47
C ARG A 20 -16.08 -19.13 8.75
N GLU A 21 -15.31 -18.07 9.01
CA GLU A 21 -15.82 -16.73 9.25
C GLU A 21 -16.11 -15.96 7.95
N ILE A 22 -15.62 -16.48 6.81
CA ILE A 22 -15.81 -15.84 5.50
C ILE A 22 -17.05 -16.42 4.84
N LYS A 23 -18.02 -15.58 4.55
CA LYS A 23 -19.17 -15.92 3.71
C LYS A 23 -19.08 -15.16 2.39
N LEU A 24 -19.41 -15.84 1.29
CA LEU A 24 -19.39 -15.28 -0.04
C LEU A 24 -20.81 -15.30 -0.63
N ASP A 25 -21.31 -14.12 -0.97
CA ASP A 25 -22.56 -13.95 -1.73
C ASP A 25 -22.21 -13.61 -3.19
N LEU A 26 -22.35 -14.61 -4.05
CA LEU A 26 -22.09 -14.46 -5.48
C LEU A 26 -23.39 -14.06 -6.19
N ARG A 27 -23.35 -12.88 -6.81
CA ARG A 27 -24.46 -12.31 -7.59
C ARG A 27 -24.13 -12.32 -9.07
N ASP A 28 -25.17 -12.32 -9.92
CA ASP A 28 -25.06 -12.15 -11.37
C ASP A 28 -23.96 -13.00 -12.03
N ILE A 29 -24.01 -14.31 -11.78
CA ILE A 29 -23.03 -15.25 -12.32
C ILE A 29 -23.30 -15.50 -13.79
N LYS A 30 -22.25 -15.36 -14.60
CA LYS A 30 -22.22 -15.72 -16.02
C LYS A 30 -21.13 -16.73 -16.27
N LEU A 31 -21.48 -17.81 -16.93
CA LEU A 31 -20.55 -18.84 -17.40
C LEU A 31 -20.43 -18.75 -18.92
N LEU A 32 -19.22 -18.60 -19.42
CA LEU A 32 -18.89 -18.61 -20.83
C LEU A 32 -17.89 -19.74 -21.09
N LEU A 33 -18.26 -20.68 -21.95
CA LEU A 33 -17.38 -21.76 -22.39
C LEU A 33 -16.56 -21.29 -23.59
N ASN A 34 -15.26 -21.52 -23.56
CA ASN A 34 -14.37 -21.33 -24.69
C ASN A 34 -13.83 -22.69 -25.15
N PRO A 35 -14.49 -23.36 -26.11
CA PRO A 35 -14.09 -24.67 -26.56
C PRO A 35 -12.74 -24.67 -27.30
N LEU A 36 -12.34 -23.56 -27.91
CA LEU A 36 -11.07 -23.45 -28.64
C LEU A 36 -9.85 -23.53 -27.70
N ASN A 37 -9.97 -22.95 -26.51
CA ASN A 37 -8.90 -22.91 -25.51
C ASN A 37 -9.11 -23.94 -24.39
N PHE A 38 -10.15 -24.77 -24.48
CA PHE A 38 -10.55 -25.71 -23.43
C PHE A 38 -10.67 -25.08 -22.05
N THR A 39 -11.23 -23.85 -22.00
CA THR A 39 -11.43 -23.09 -20.76
C THR A 39 -12.89 -22.69 -20.57
N ALA A 40 -13.25 -22.47 -19.31
CA ALA A 40 -14.50 -21.85 -18.94
C ALA A 40 -14.21 -20.55 -18.15
N ASN A 41 -14.89 -19.49 -18.56
CA ASN A 41 -14.79 -18.18 -17.91
C ASN A 41 -16.05 -17.97 -17.07
N ILE A 42 -15.84 -17.75 -15.79
CA ILE A 42 -16.89 -17.42 -14.84
C ILE A 42 -16.72 -15.96 -14.45
N THR A 43 -17.78 -15.20 -14.55
CA THR A 43 -17.80 -13.81 -14.14
C THR A 43 -18.98 -13.58 -13.19
N THR A 44 -18.71 -12.93 -12.06
CA THR A 44 -19.76 -12.44 -11.18
C THR A 44 -19.61 -10.93 -11.03
N LYS A 45 -20.74 -10.23 -10.95
CA LYS A 45 -20.81 -8.78 -10.73
C LYS A 45 -21.38 -8.49 -9.35
N ASN A 46 -20.77 -7.50 -8.69
CA ASN A 46 -21.16 -7.06 -7.36
C ASN A 46 -21.28 -8.17 -6.31
N PRO A 47 -20.34 -9.15 -6.27
CA PRO A 47 -20.34 -10.11 -5.18
C PRO A 47 -19.98 -9.41 -3.86
N ILE A 48 -20.40 -10.00 -2.75
CA ILE A 48 -20.13 -9.50 -1.41
C ILE A 48 -19.36 -10.57 -0.65
N ILE A 49 -18.30 -10.14 0.02
CA ILE A 49 -17.56 -10.98 0.97
C ILE A 49 -17.91 -10.48 2.36
N PHE A 50 -18.41 -11.36 3.22
CA PHE A 50 -18.65 -11.09 4.63
C PHE A 50 -17.51 -11.68 5.44
N LEU A 51 -16.94 -10.89 6.32
CA LEU A 51 -15.97 -11.30 7.33
C LEU A 51 -16.55 -10.95 8.70
N GLY A 52 -17.15 -11.92 9.38
CA GLY A 52 -18.01 -11.65 10.53
C GLY A 52 -19.14 -10.69 10.15
N ASP A 53 -19.21 -9.54 10.81
CA ASP A 53 -20.21 -8.49 10.56
C ASP A 53 -19.76 -7.46 9.48
N ASN A 54 -18.52 -7.54 8.99
CA ASN A 54 -18.00 -6.63 7.98
C ASN A 54 -18.33 -7.09 6.57
N GLU A 55 -18.85 -6.16 5.76
CA GLU A 55 -19.24 -6.38 4.38
C GLU A 55 -18.21 -5.75 3.43
N LEU A 56 -17.52 -6.57 2.63
CA LEU A 56 -16.58 -6.12 1.62
C LEU A 56 -17.23 -6.18 0.24
N GLN A 57 -17.47 -5.02 -0.34
CA GLN A 57 -18.10 -4.92 -1.65
C GLN A 57 -17.07 -5.04 -2.77
N ILE A 58 -17.25 -6.06 -3.60
CA ILE A 58 -16.42 -6.32 -4.78
C ILE A 58 -17.18 -5.85 -6.03
N ARG A 59 -16.47 -5.26 -6.99
CA ARG A 59 -17.07 -4.84 -8.26
C ARG A 59 -17.31 -6.02 -9.16
N SER A 60 -16.29 -6.86 -9.33
CA SER A 60 -16.38 -8.06 -10.17
C SER A 60 -15.32 -9.08 -9.78
N VAL A 61 -15.65 -10.34 -10.00
CA VAL A 61 -14.70 -11.45 -9.98
C VAL A 61 -14.79 -12.18 -11.30
N LYS A 62 -13.63 -12.49 -11.91
CA LYS A 62 -13.50 -13.35 -13.09
C LYS A 62 -12.59 -14.50 -12.74
N ILE A 63 -13.03 -15.71 -13.10
CA ILE A 63 -12.30 -16.94 -12.84
C ILE A 63 -12.16 -17.68 -14.16
N ASN A 64 -10.94 -18.06 -14.53
CA ASN A 64 -10.67 -18.98 -15.62
C ASN A 64 -10.37 -20.34 -15.03
N ILE A 65 -11.09 -21.34 -15.51
CA ILE A 65 -10.91 -22.75 -15.16
C ILE A 65 -10.68 -23.58 -16.39
N SER A 66 -9.90 -24.65 -16.26
CA SER A 66 -9.76 -25.65 -17.32
C SER A 66 -11.09 -26.40 -17.53
N LEU A 67 -11.48 -26.64 -18.77
CA LEU A 67 -12.64 -27.54 -19.07
C LEU A 67 -12.44 -28.94 -18.56
N LYS A 68 -11.20 -29.42 -18.47
CA LYS A 68 -10.87 -30.71 -17.85
C LYS A 68 -11.36 -30.79 -16.42
N SER A 69 -11.17 -29.69 -15.65
CA SER A 69 -11.65 -29.58 -14.26
C SER A 69 -13.15 -29.72 -14.13
N LEU A 70 -13.92 -29.24 -15.11
CA LEU A 70 -15.38 -29.40 -15.14
C LEU A 70 -15.85 -30.82 -15.45
N ILE A 71 -15.05 -31.55 -16.21
CA ILE A 71 -15.39 -32.94 -16.66
C ILE A 71 -15.04 -33.96 -15.56
N PHE A 72 -13.89 -33.77 -14.90
CA PHE A 72 -13.35 -34.71 -13.92
C PHE A 72 -13.66 -34.39 -12.46
N ASP A 73 -14.52 -33.42 -12.21
CA ASP A 73 -14.89 -32.91 -10.85
C ASP A 73 -13.69 -32.42 -10.03
N GLU A 74 -12.53 -32.19 -10.67
CA GLU A 74 -11.33 -31.61 -10.08
C GLU A 74 -11.33 -30.11 -10.34
N PHE A 75 -11.76 -29.33 -9.33
CA PHE A 75 -11.84 -27.89 -9.46
C PHE A 75 -10.43 -27.27 -9.49
N SER A 76 -9.97 -26.84 -10.67
CA SER A 76 -8.68 -26.19 -10.88
C SER A 76 -8.87 -24.78 -11.45
N ILE A 77 -8.50 -23.78 -10.69
CA ILE A 77 -8.48 -22.38 -11.11
C ILE A 77 -7.14 -22.10 -11.80
N GLU A 78 -7.15 -21.61 -13.03
CA GLU A 78 -5.96 -21.17 -13.75
C GLU A 78 -5.64 -19.68 -13.47
N GLU A 79 -6.67 -18.85 -13.44
CA GLU A 79 -6.53 -17.41 -13.21
C GLU A 79 -7.75 -16.88 -12.45
N LEU A 80 -7.47 -15.98 -11.49
CA LEU A 80 -8.45 -15.22 -10.75
C LEU A 80 -8.18 -13.72 -10.95
N GLN A 81 -9.20 -12.98 -11.36
CA GLN A 81 -9.18 -11.52 -11.41
C GLN A 81 -10.27 -10.96 -10.48
N VAL A 82 -9.88 -10.05 -9.60
CA VAL A 82 -10.79 -9.39 -8.66
C VAL A 82 -10.63 -7.89 -8.82
N SER A 83 -11.74 -7.18 -9.07
CA SER A 83 -11.80 -5.72 -9.04
C SER A 83 -12.65 -5.29 -7.86
N THR A 84 -12.11 -4.46 -6.97
CA THR A 84 -12.81 -4.00 -5.78
C THR A 84 -13.62 -2.72 -6.05
N LYS A 85 -14.65 -2.48 -5.26
CA LYS A 85 -15.17 -1.14 -4.99
C LYS A 85 -14.26 -0.46 -3.94
N PRO A 86 -14.47 0.81 -3.58
CA PRO A 86 -13.76 1.39 -2.45
C PRO A 86 -14.00 0.57 -1.19
N ILE A 87 -12.93 0.06 -0.58
CA ILE A 87 -12.95 -0.76 0.63
C ILE A 87 -12.13 -0.04 1.70
N ILE A 88 -12.61 -0.06 2.93
CA ILE A 88 -11.88 0.48 4.08
C ILE A 88 -10.58 -0.32 4.27
N LEU A 89 -9.45 0.38 4.42
CA LEU A 89 -8.13 -0.26 4.55
C LEU A 89 -8.06 -1.25 5.72
N ASN A 90 -8.65 -0.91 6.86
CA ASN A 90 -8.68 -1.79 8.01
C ASN A 90 -9.41 -3.11 7.72
N ASP A 91 -10.50 -3.07 6.96
CA ASP A 91 -11.27 -4.28 6.63
C ASP A 91 -10.47 -5.23 5.74
N ILE A 92 -9.69 -4.68 4.78
CA ILE A 92 -8.77 -5.47 3.96
C ILE A 92 -7.66 -6.12 4.79
N ILE A 93 -7.10 -5.40 5.76
CA ILE A 93 -6.08 -5.94 6.65
C ILE A 93 -6.65 -7.07 7.52
N LEU A 94 -7.84 -6.88 8.08
CA LEU A 94 -8.53 -7.90 8.85
C LEU A 94 -8.82 -9.13 8.00
N LEU A 95 -9.30 -8.94 6.76
CA LEU A 95 -9.49 -10.03 5.81
C LEU A 95 -8.17 -10.76 5.53
N ALA A 96 -7.09 -10.04 5.25
CA ALA A 96 -5.78 -10.64 4.99
C ALA A 96 -5.26 -11.44 6.20
N ARG A 97 -5.46 -10.93 7.42
CA ARG A 97 -5.10 -11.62 8.67
C ARG A 97 -5.92 -12.87 8.92
N SER A 98 -7.16 -12.91 8.48
CA SER A 98 -8.01 -14.11 8.61
C SER A 98 -7.52 -15.29 7.76
N PHE A 99 -6.78 -15.03 6.67
CA PHE A 99 -6.14 -16.07 5.86
C PHE A 99 -4.74 -16.44 6.34
N LYS A 100 -3.98 -15.46 6.79
CA LYS A 100 -2.61 -15.64 7.26
C LYS A 100 -2.29 -14.58 8.29
N ASP A 101 -2.25 -14.96 9.56
CA ASP A 101 -1.76 -14.04 10.58
C ASP A 101 -0.23 -13.96 10.50
N SER A 102 0.28 -12.75 10.27
CA SER A 102 1.70 -12.45 10.18
C SER A 102 2.05 -11.19 10.96
N THR A 103 3.30 -11.09 11.41
CA THR A 103 3.79 -9.90 12.13
C THR A 103 3.61 -8.63 11.31
N GLU A 104 3.80 -8.71 9.99
CA GLU A 104 3.67 -7.59 9.07
C GLU A 104 2.23 -7.08 9.02
N LEU A 105 1.25 -7.98 8.87
CA LEU A 105 -0.17 -7.62 8.87
C LEU A 105 -0.62 -7.08 10.22
N PHE A 106 -0.12 -7.64 11.32
CA PHE A 106 -0.38 -7.11 12.66
C PHE A 106 0.14 -5.67 12.81
N LEU A 107 1.35 -5.37 12.31
CA LEU A 107 1.92 -4.03 12.34
C LEU A 107 1.11 -3.06 11.46
N LEU A 108 0.71 -3.48 10.27
CA LEU A 108 -0.14 -2.66 9.40
C LEU A 108 -1.47 -2.32 10.07
N ASP A 109 -2.11 -3.27 10.74
CA ASP A 109 -3.35 -3.06 11.51
C ASP A 109 -3.16 -2.03 12.65
N LYS A 110 -2.01 -2.02 13.28
CA LYS A 110 -1.67 -1.03 14.32
C LYS A 110 -1.37 0.35 13.76
N ILE A 111 -0.75 0.44 12.59
CA ILE A 111 -0.31 1.69 11.97
C ILE A 111 -1.46 2.35 11.20
N ILE A 112 -2.24 1.60 10.43
CA ILE A 112 -3.31 2.12 9.60
C ILE A 112 -4.53 2.42 10.47
N LYS A 113 -5.05 3.64 10.35
CA LYS A 113 -6.20 4.10 11.16
C LYS A 113 -7.44 4.36 10.32
N ASP A 114 -7.26 4.70 9.05
CA ASP A 114 -8.38 5.04 8.16
C ASP A 114 -7.90 5.06 6.71
N GLY A 115 -8.83 5.13 5.77
CA GLY A 115 -8.58 5.29 4.35
C GLY A 115 -9.33 4.27 3.50
N PHE A 116 -9.34 4.52 2.21
CA PHE A 116 -10.00 3.67 1.23
C PHE A 116 -8.99 3.13 0.23
N LEU A 117 -9.19 1.87 -0.15
CA LEU A 117 -8.43 1.18 -1.18
C LEU A 117 -9.37 0.77 -2.31
N VAL A 118 -8.92 0.97 -3.55
CA VAL A 118 -9.47 0.33 -4.75
C VAL A 118 -8.34 -0.45 -5.39
N ALA A 119 -8.60 -1.72 -5.72
CA ALA A 119 -7.58 -2.58 -6.31
C ALA A 119 -8.14 -3.46 -7.43
N ASP A 120 -7.30 -3.72 -8.40
CA ASP A 120 -7.42 -4.77 -9.40
C ASP A 120 -6.34 -5.81 -9.12
N ILE A 121 -6.77 -7.03 -8.87
CA ILE A 121 -5.92 -8.16 -8.47
C ILE A 121 -5.98 -9.22 -9.55
N LYS A 122 -4.84 -9.67 -10.04
CA LYS A 122 -4.72 -10.75 -11.00
C LYS A 122 -3.76 -11.80 -10.47
N LEU A 123 -4.29 -12.98 -10.17
CA LEU A 123 -3.54 -14.13 -9.68
C LEU A 123 -3.58 -15.25 -10.71
N LYS A 124 -2.47 -15.93 -10.91
CA LYS A 124 -2.38 -17.17 -11.68
C LYS A 124 -2.00 -18.32 -10.74
N PHE A 125 -2.54 -19.47 -11.01
CA PHE A 125 -2.32 -20.66 -10.19
C PHE A 125 -1.57 -21.72 -10.99
N ASP A 126 -0.80 -22.55 -10.30
CA ASP A 126 -0.20 -23.74 -10.86
C ASP A 126 -1.17 -24.93 -10.77
N GLU A 127 -0.72 -26.10 -11.22
CA GLU A 127 -1.52 -27.34 -11.21
C GLU A 127 -1.86 -27.82 -9.80
N ASP A 128 -1.05 -27.44 -8.80
CA ASP A 128 -1.28 -27.73 -7.37
C ASP A 128 -2.21 -26.70 -6.70
N GLY A 129 -2.71 -25.70 -7.43
CA GLY A 129 -3.55 -24.63 -6.90
C GLY A 129 -2.79 -23.56 -6.11
N LYS A 130 -1.45 -23.50 -6.22
CA LYS A 130 -0.64 -22.47 -5.58
C LYS A 130 -0.53 -21.23 -6.45
N VAL A 131 -0.52 -20.05 -5.84
CA VAL A 131 -0.36 -18.78 -6.56
C VAL A 131 1.03 -18.70 -7.18
N LYS A 132 1.07 -18.51 -8.50
CA LYS A 132 2.33 -18.28 -9.23
C LYS A 132 2.91 -16.93 -8.89
N LYS A 133 4.25 -16.81 -8.98
CA LYS A 133 4.98 -15.57 -8.69
C LYS A 133 4.71 -14.41 -9.65
N ASN A 134 3.99 -14.64 -10.75
CA ASN A 134 3.62 -13.62 -11.75
C ASN A 134 2.26 -12.96 -11.49
N TYR A 135 1.90 -12.79 -10.23
CA TYR A 135 0.71 -12.03 -9.84
C TYR A 135 0.90 -10.54 -10.11
N GLN A 136 -0.21 -9.83 -10.28
CA GLN A 136 -0.28 -8.38 -10.45
C GLN A 136 -1.37 -7.82 -9.55
N ILE A 137 -1.04 -6.80 -8.78
CA ILE A 137 -1.99 -6.07 -7.94
C ILE A 137 -1.73 -4.59 -8.17
N ASN A 138 -2.70 -3.87 -8.68
CA ASN A 138 -2.59 -2.44 -8.87
C ASN A 138 -3.84 -1.73 -8.36
N GLY A 139 -3.71 -0.45 -8.08
CA GLY A 139 -4.80 0.32 -7.53
C GLY A 139 -4.37 1.65 -6.95
N PHE A 140 -5.20 2.15 -6.06
CA PHE A 140 -4.90 3.39 -5.34
C PHE A 140 -5.46 3.38 -3.92
N ILE A 141 -4.82 4.19 -3.09
CA ILE A 141 -5.28 4.53 -1.74
C ILE A 141 -5.71 6.00 -1.73
N LYS A 142 -6.79 6.29 -1.02
CA LYS A 142 -7.32 7.65 -0.79
C LYS A 142 -7.58 7.88 0.69
N ASN A 143 -7.26 9.11 1.11
CA ASN A 143 -7.53 9.62 2.46
C ASN A 143 -6.97 8.72 3.58
N GLY A 144 -5.84 8.05 3.32
CA GLY A 144 -5.20 7.19 4.30
C GLY A 144 -4.76 7.99 5.53
N LYS A 145 -4.94 7.39 6.72
CA LYS A 145 -4.40 7.89 7.98
C LYS A 145 -3.51 6.83 8.60
N LEU A 146 -2.28 7.21 8.90
CA LEU A 146 -1.28 6.34 9.50
C LEU A 146 -0.81 6.94 10.81
N ASN A 147 -0.68 6.10 11.83
CA ASN A 147 -0.11 6.47 13.11
C ASN A 147 1.12 5.61 13.37
N PHE A 148 2.30 6.17 13.23
CA PHE A 148 3.55 5.49 13.50
C PHE A 148 3.91 5.58 14.99
N LEU A 149 4.61 4.56 15.50
CA LEU A 149 4.90 4.33 16.91
C LEU A 149 5.64 5.48 17.65
N ASN A 150 6.08 6.54 17.01
CA ASN A 150 6.82 7.65 17.60
C ASN A 150 6.18 9.01 17.37
N GLN A 151 4.85 9.10 17.48
CA GLN A 151 4.09 10.35 17.33
C GLN A 151 4.11 10.96 15.91
N LEU A 152 4.54 10.22 14.89
CA LEU A 152 4.41 10.63 13.50
C LEU A 152 3.02 10.25 13.00
N ASN A 153 2.21 11.27 12.77
CA ASN A 153 0.87 11.08 12.21
C ASN A 153 0.87 11.52 10.75
N ALA A 154 0.63 10.57 9.86
CA ALA A 154 0.37 10.86 8.46
C ALA A 154 -1.14 10.87 8.21
N LYS A 155 -1.62 11.88 7.52
CA LYS A 155 -3.02 12.03 7.10
C LYS A 155 -3.10 12.43 5.64
N ASN A 156 -4.29 12.28 5.06
CA ASN A 156 -4.54 12.58 3.66
C ASN A 156 -3.59 11.82 2.70
N LEU A 157 -3.19 10.59 3.09
CA LEU A 157 -2.34 9.76 2.25
C LEU A 157 -3.12 9.34 1.01
N ASN A 158 -2.63 9.77 -0.14
CA ASN A 158 -3.12 9.38 -1.44
C ASN A 158 -1.95 8.85 -2.25
N LEU A 159 -2.12 7.72 -2.90
CA LEU A 159 -1.10 7.14 -3.77
C LEU A 159 -1.71 6.13 -4.75
N ASN A 160 -1.02 5.88 -5.85
CA ASN A 160 -1.24 4.72 -6.70
C ASN A 160 -0.18 3.66 -6.37
N PHE A 161 -0.55 2.39 -6.47
CA PHE A 161 0.40 1.29 -6.30
C PHE A 161 0.31 0.29 -7.45
N ASP A 162 1.44 -0.30 -7.76
CA ASP A 162 1.59 -1.45 -8.66
C ASP A 162 2.52 -2.44 -7.99
N ILE A 163 2.02 -3.66 -7.77
CA ILE A 163 2.73 -4.75 -7.10
C ILE A 163 2.79 -5.92 -8.06
N ASN A 164 3.99 -6.32 -8.41
CA ASN A 164 4.21 -7.49 -9.24
C ASN A 164 5.46 -8.25 -8.77
N LYS A 165 5.37 -9.56 -8.77
CA LYS A 165 6.46 -10.46 -8.38
C LYS A 165 7.17 -9.97 -7.09
N ASN A 166 8.37 -9.40 -7.22
CA ASN A 166 9.19 -8.93 -6.10
C ASN A 166 9.40 -7.41 -6.16
N LYS A 167 8.56 -6.69 -6.89
CA LYS A 167 8.63 -5.25 -7.06
C LYS A 167 7.32 -4.59 -6.66
N TYR A 168 7.44 -3.58 -5.81
CA TYR A 168 6.35 -2.73 -5.35
C TYR A 168 6.65 -1.30 -5.77
N SER A 169 5.78 -0.69 -6.54
CA SER A 169 5.92 0.69 -7.01
C SER A 169 4.77 1.53 -6.47
N PHE A 170 5.10 2.65 -5.85
CA PHE A 170 4.14 3.62 -5.35
C PHE A 170 4.38 4.94 -6.06
N THR A 171 3.34 5.46 -6.71
CA THR A 171 3.41 6.68 -7.51
C THR A 171 2.37 7.69 -7.08
N LYS A 172 2.59 8.96 -7.44
CA LYS A 172 1.68 10.08 -7.14
C LYS A 172 1.34 10.15 -5.64
N LEU A 173 2.30 9.79 -4.79
CA LEU A 173 2.11 9.85 -3.36
C LEU A 173 2.02 11.31 -2.90
N ASN A 174 1.00 11.59 -2.12
CA ASN A 174 0.82 12.85 -1.39
C ASN A 174 0.35 12.52 0.01
N THR A 175 0.90 13.19 1.00
CA THR A 175 0.51 13.01 2.39
C THR A 175 0.91 14.24 3.21
N GLU A 176 0.27 14.41 4.34
CA GLU A 176 0.63 15.38 5.34
C GLU A 176 1.16 14.66 6.58
N ILE A 177 2.38 14.96 7.01
CA ILE A 177 3.00 14.39 8.21
C ILE A 177 3.29 15.52 9.17
N ASN A 178 2.69 15.50 10.35
CA ASN A 178 2.82 16.56 11.36
C ASN A 178 2.60 17.97 10.78
N ASN A 179 1.57 18.13 9.97
CA ASN A 179 1.18 19.36 9.26
C ASN A 179 2.15 19.83 8.16
N LEU A 180 3.06 18.98 7.71
CA LEU A 180 3.92 19.24 6.56
C LEU A 180 3.48 18.43 5.36
N GLN A 181 3.46 19.07 4.20
CA GLN A 181 3.09 18.44 2.95
C GLN A 181 4.28 17.71 2.33
N PHE A 182 4.11 16.41 2.11
CA PHE A 182 5.09 15.58 1.41
C PHE A 182 4.46 15.00 0.15
N SER A 183 5.27 14.91 -0.88
CA SER A 183 4.90 14.20 -2.10
C SER A 183 6.03 13.32 -2.58
N SER A 184 5.70 12.32 -3.37
CA SER A 184 6.67 11.49 -4.06
C SER A 184 6.16 11.12 -5.44
N PRO A 185 6.93 11.38 -6.50
CA PRO A 185 6.59 10.90 -7.84
C PRO A 185 6.69 9.38 -7.92
N LEU A 186 7.66 8.78 -7.21
CA LEU A 186 7.93 7.35 -7.24
C LEU A 186 8.69 6.90 -5.98
N ILE A 187 8.18 5.84 -5.35
CA ILE A 187 8.90 5.01 -4.38
C ILE A 187 8.88 3.58 -4.91
N GLU A 188 10.01 2.94 -4.99
CA GLU A 188 10.15 1.54 -5.39
C GLU A 188 10.71 0.71 -4.24
N ILE A 189 10.10 -0.46 -4.03
CA ILE A 189 10.60 -1.48 -3.12
C ILE A 189 10.86 -2.74 -3.93
N SER A 190 12.05 -3.29 -3.81
CA SER A 190 12.41 -4.56 -4.42
C SER A 190 12.87 -5.56 -3.37
N GLU A 191 12.33 -6.78 -3.44
CA GLU A 191 12.75 -7.86 -2.55
C GLU A 191 13.98 -8.56 -3.12
N LYS A 192 15.04 -8.68 -2.31
CA LYS A 192 16.25 -9.44 -2.59
C LYS A 192 16.58 -10.35 -1.40
N LYS A 193 16.35 -11.64 -1.56
CA LYS A 193 16.55 -12.65 -0.50
C LYS A 193 15.74 -12.27 0.77
N ASP A 194 16.44 -11.83 1.81
CA ASP A 194 15.84 -11.49 3.12
C ASP A 194 15.79 -9.99 3.40
N LEU A 195 16.03 -9.17 2.38
CA LEU A 195 16.04 -7.70 2.47
C LEU A 195 15.07 -7.09 1.46
N PHE A 196 14.43 -6.02 1.86
CA PHE A 196 13.71 -5.11 0.99
C PHE A 196 14.58 -3.89 0.74
N PHE A 197 14.93 -3.66 -0.50
CA PHE A 197 15.61 -2.44 -0.91
C PHE A 197 14.58 -1.40 -1.31
N VAL A 198 14.55 -0.29 -0.60
CA VAL A 198 13.66 0.84 -0.82
C VAL A 198 14.44 1.97 -1.44
N LYS A 199 13.93 2.56 -2.50
CA LYS A 199 14.44 3.79 -3.09
C LYS A 199 13.30 4.68 -3.54
N GLY A 200 13.50 5.99 -3.48
CA GLY A 200 12.48 6.93 -3.93
C GLY A 200 12.95 8.37 -3.83
N LYS A 201 12.10 9.25 -4.36
CA LYS A 201 12.27 10.69 -4.25
C LYS A 201 11.15 11.26 -3.39
N ILE A 202 11.52 12.00 -2.34
CA ILE A 202 10.57 12.71 -1.47
C ILE A 202 10.74 14.20 -1.69
N LEU A 203 9.64 14.87 -1.95
CA LEU A 203 9.56 16.31 -2.14
C LEU A 203 8.81 16.93 -0.98
N THR A 204 9.32 18.05 -0.46
CA THR A 204 8.51 18.96 0.36
C THR A 204 8.08 20.12 -0.50
N SER A 205 6.84 20.57 -0.34
CA SER A 205 6.42 21.88 -0.85
C SER A 205 7.17 23.00 -0.13
N GLU A 206 6.90 24.23 -0.48
CA GLU A 206 7.43 25.38 0.24
C GLU A 206 6.80 25.42 1.65
N GLU A 207 7.61 25.07 2.65
CA GLU A 207 7.18 24.96 4.04
C GLU A 207 7.78 26.04 4.90
N ASP A 208 6.94 26.62 5.77
CA ASP A 208 7.29 27.64 6.74
C ASP A 208 7.26 27.00 8.14
N LEU A 209 8.44 26.59 8.62
CA LEU A 209 8.57 25.86 9.88
C LEU A 209 8.94 26.76 11.04
N SER A 210 8.09 26.74 12.05
CA SER A 210 8.42 27.29 13.37
C SER A 210 9.45 26.41 14.10
N ARG A 211 10.06 26.97 15.15
CA ARG A 211 11.01 26.25 16.01
C ARG A 211 10.45 24.94 16.55
N ASP A 212 9.18 24.93 16.96
CA ASP A 212 8.58 23.76 17.59
C ASP A 212 8.31 22.66 16.55
N GLN A 213 7.92 23.03 15.34
CA GLN A 213 7.80 22.09 14.22
C GLN A 213 9.15 21.51 13.81
N LEU A 214 10.21 22.32 13.75
CA LEU A 214 11.57 21.85 13.51
C LEU A 214 12.04 20.84 14.57
N ARG A 215 11.71 21.10 15.84
CA ARG A 215 12.03 20.17 16.93
C ARG A 215 11.30 18.84 16.78
N LEU A 216 10.04 18.84 16.45
CA LEU A 216 9.27 17.60 16.24
C LEU A 216 9.82 16.73 15.12
N ILE A 217 10.33 17.35 14.05
CA ILE A 217 10.79 16.62 12.86
C ILE A 217 12.26 16.21 12.99
N PHE A 218 13.09 17.10 13.54
CA PHE A 218 14.54 16.95 13.52
C PHE A 218 15.17 16.77 14.92
N ALA A 219 14.36 16.65 15.98
CA ALA A 219 14.86 16.59 17.36
C ALA A 219 15.90 15.48 17.60
N SER A 220 15.79 14.36 16.86
CA SER A 220 16.74 13.24 16.94
C SER A 220 18.00 13.45 16.09
N PHE A 221 18.00 14.37 15.14
CA PHE A 221 19.08 14.51 14.15
C PHE A 221 19.84 15.84 14.24
N LEU A 222 19.20 16.91 14.72
CA LEU A 222 19.81 18.24 14.71
C LEU A 222 19.69 18.90 16.08
N LYS A 223 20.85 19.24 16.69
CA LYS A 223 20.89 20.25 17.75
C LYS A 223 20.70 21.63 17.10
N ILE A 224 19.46 22.12 17.06
CA ILE A 224 19.14 23.43 16.45
C ILE A 224 18.75 24.41 17.58
N PRO A 225 19.72 24.97 18.33
CA PRO A 225 19.39 25.78 19.52
C PRO A 225 18.77 27.13 19.19
N ASN A 226 19.07 27.69 18.02
CA ASN A 226 18.85 29.14 17.77
C ASN A 226 17.97 29.45 16.55
N ILE A 227 17.44 28.48 15.83
CA ILE A 227 16.54 28.73 14.69
C ILE A 227 15.14 29.04 15.22
N LYS A 228 14.59 30.21 14.86
CA LYS A 228 13.20 30.61 15.14
C LYS A 228 12.24 30.13 14.08
N LYS A 229 12.65 30.26 12.83
CA LYS A 229 11.82 30.03 11.67
C LYS A 229 12.69 29.69 10.47
N VAL A 230 12.24 28.78 9.64
CA VAL A 230 12.86 28.46 8.35
C VAL A 230 11.79 28.26 7.29
N LYS A 231 11.99 28.86 6.13
CA LYS A 231 11.16 28.67 4.95
C LYS A 231 12.02 28.00 3.87
N PHE A 232 11.59 26.83 3.43
CA PHE A 232 12.35 26.04 2.48
C PHE A 232 11.45 25.09 1.67
N LYS A 233 12.00 24.60 0.57
CA LYS A 233 11.51 23.44 -0.15
C LYS A 233 12.67 22.45 -0.34
N SER A 234 12.38 21.16 -0.41
CA SER A 234 13.43 20.17 -0.60
C SER A 234 13.05 19.06 -1.60
N GLU A 235 14.07 18.54 -2.25
CA GLU A 235 14.04 17.30 -3.02
C GLU A 235 15.04 16.35 -2.38
N ASN A 236 14.58 15.17 -1.99
CA ASN A 236 15.40 14.21 -1.28
C ASN A 236 15.35 12.87 -2.02
N ASP A 237 16.48 12.43 -2.54
CA ASP A 237 16.64 11.07 -3.03
C ASP A 237 17.01 10.18 -1.84
N ILE A 238 16.20 9.17 -1.57
CA ILE A 238 16.39 8.27 -0.44
C ILE A 238 16.61 6.84 -0.92
N SER A 239 17.47 6.11 -0.24
CA SER A 239 17.56 4.67 -0.38
C SER A 239 17.98 4.02 0.93
N PHE A 240 17.44 2.85 1.22
CA PHE A 240 17.78 2.07 2.40
C PHE A 240 17.36 0.60 2.25
N ASN A 241 17.90 -0.25 3.10
CA ASN A 241 17.51 -1.63 3.23
C ASN A 241 16.65 -1.84 4.48
N VAL A 242 15.62 -2.69 4.36
CA VAL A 242 14.79 -3.14 5.47
C VAL A 242 14.84 -4.66 5.54
N SER A 243 15.21 -5.21 6.70
CA SER A 243 15.13 -6.65 6.90
C SER A 243 13.69 -7.10 7.15
N LYS A 244 13.41 -8.41 7.02
CA LYS A 244 12.11 -9.01 7.40
C LYS A 244 11.73 -8.77 8.87
N LYS A 245 12.71 -8.44 9.73
CA LYS A 245 12.50 -8.03 11.13
C LYS A 245 12.35 -6.51 11.29
N LEU A 246 12.07 -5.79 10.21
CA LEU A 246 11.88 -4.33 10.16
C LEU A 246 13.08 -3.51 10.68
N LYS A 247 14.29 -4.05 10.58
CA LYS A 247 15.51 -3.31 10.91
C LYS A 247 15.99 -2.56 9.67
N PHE A 248 16.16 -1.24 9.82
CA PHE A 248 16.69 -0.34 8.79
C PHE A 248 18.23 -0.43 8.76
N LYS A 249 18.79 -0.45 7.54
CA LYS A 249 20.23 -0.47 7.29
C LYS A 249 20.55 0.35 6.04
N ASP A 250 21.79 0.79 5.94
CA ASP A 250 22.36 1.41 4.73
C ASP A 250 21.54 2.61 4.25
N LEU A 251 21.08 3.46 5.20
CA LEU A 251 20.34 4.67 4.87
C LEU A 251 21.23 5.65 4.13
N ASN A 252 20.86 6.00 2.92
CA ASN A 252 21.46 7.04 2.12
C ASN A 252 20.41 8.09 1.77
N ILE A 253 20.72 9.36 2.03
CA ILE A 253 19.86 10.49 1.73
C ILE A 253 20.71 11.53 1.01
N ASN A 254 20.30 11.90 -0.20
CA ASN A 254 20.87 13.01 -0.95
C ASN A 254 19.80 14.08 -1.10
N SER A 255 20.05 15.25 -0.50
CA SER A 255 19.06 16.32 -0.38
C SER A 255 19.49 17.56 -1.13
N LYS A 256 18.59 18.10 -1.94
CA LYS A 256 18.69 19.46 -2.50
C LYS A 256 17.68 20.33 -1.79
N ILE A 257 18.18 21.30 -1.04
CA ILE A 257 17.36 22.21 -0.21
C ILE A 257 17.47 23.60 -0.79
N ASN A 258 16.34 24.20 -1.15
CA ASN A 258 16.25 25.60 -1.49
C ASN A 258 15.73 26.35 -0.26
N LEU A 259 16.60 27.11 0.33
CA LEU A 259 16.32 27.93 1.52
C LEU A 259 15.85 29.30 1.08
N ASP A 260 14.64 29.66 1.44
CA ASP A 260 14.03 30.95 1.10
C ASP A 260 14.19 31.97 2.24
N GLN A 261 14.00 31.50 3.48
CA GLN A 261 14.16 32.34 4.66
C GLN A 261 14.73 31.53 5.83
N LEU A 262 15.67 32.11 6.55
CA LEU A 262 16.21 31.60 7.81
C LEU A 262 16.22 32.71 8.85
N VAL A 263 15.45 32.52 9.93
CA VAL A 263 15.43 33.44 11.08
C VAL A 263 16.12 32.80 12.27
N ILE A 264 17.26 33.36 12.67
CA ILE A 264 18.06 32.86 13.78
C ILE A 264 17.90 33.84 14.97
N LYS A 265 17.71 33.28 16.16
CA LYS A 265 17.75 34.09 17.39
C LYS A 265 19.20 34.41 17.70
N ASN A 266 19.59 35.67 17.43
CA ASN A 266 20.99 36.05 17.52
C ASN A 266 21.37 36.33 18.98
N ASN A 267 22.25 35.51 19.54
CA ASN A 267 23.08 35.91 20.69
C ASN A 267 24.54 35.40 20.58
N PHE A 268 24.91 34.61 19.53
CA PHE A 268 26.19 33.92 19.52
C PHE A 268 26.92 33.81 18.18
N ILE A 269 26.35 34.23 17.06
CA ILE A 269 27.02 34.11 15.75
C ILE A 269 27.09 35.54 15.13
N ASN A 270 28.28 36.13 15.15
CA ASN A 270 28.57 37.31 14.33
C ASN A 270 28.79 36.83 12.87
N LEU A 271 27.73 36.87 12.05
CA LEU A 271 27.78 36.51 10.64
C LEU A 271 28.34 37.64 9.74
N LYS A 272 28.48 38.85 10.23
CA LYS A 272 28.98 40.00 9.45
C LYS A 272 30.33 39.78 8.76
N PRO A 273 31.31 39.07 9.35
CA PRO A 273 32.56 38.80 8.66
C PRO A 273 32.41 37.85 7.46
N TYR A 274 31.36 36.98 7.45
CA TYR A 274 31.17 35.99 6.41
C TYR A 274 30.09 36.34 5.39
N LEU A 275 29.18 37.24 5.77
CA LEU A 275 28.07 37.71 4.94
C LEU A 275 27.89 39.22 5.12
N PRO A 276 28.75 40.02 4.49
CA PRO A 276 28.79 41.49 4.73
C PRO A 276 27.51 42.23 4.33
N ASN A 277 26.65 41.61 3.49
CA ASN A 277 25.36 42.16 3.05
C ASN A 277 24.15 41.64 3.84
N LEU A 278 24.36 40.95 4.95
CA LEU A 278 23.28 40.45 5.79
C LEU A 278 22.82 41.63 6.72
N ASP A 279 21.99 42.47 6.21
CA ASP A 279 21.28 43.45 6.99
C ASP A 279 20.03 42.83 7.60
N LYS A 280 20.12 42.58 8.92
CA LYS A 280 19.07 42.19 9.88
C LYS A 280 18.62 40.72 9.85
#